data_3dbdc6f0125955c2c6af82f90fe0e3ee
#
_entry.id   3dbdc6f0125955c2c6af82f90fe0e3ee
#
_cell.length_a   1.000
_cell.length_b   1.000
_cell.length_c   1.000
_cell.angle_alpha   90.00
_cell.angle_beta   90.00
_cell.angle_gamma   90.00
#
_symmetry.space_group_name_H-M   'P 1'
#
loop_
_entity.id
_entity.type
_entity.pdbx_description
1 polymer ?
#
loop_
_entity_poly.entity_id
_entity_poly.type
_entity_poly.pdbx_seq_one_letter_code
_entity_poly.pdbx_strand_id
1 'polypeptide(L)'
;YQTIQDFLERFMEQYKIYTVPDEPYLRRLEKESQSGDGSLLAYYEDDLLQGVFAESFEEDEVYIRWAYSLEPEHMINQIKQRHKGKKIYITEGNLFKGNSIGKDFIQSKKVPKIMARITNLTAWGEILQGKNDFTFRILVKDPYIKDQNGVFQFQCLNHKISIQRADIPQDETLDIHTTDAQGWEDEISIDELTQVFFDYDAGQILKEHEYLKDIVPAGPIYISEEV
;
A
#
# COMPACT_ATOMS: atom_id res chain seq x y z
N TYR A 1 -8.22 17.31 -16.69
CA TYR A 1 -7.46 16.35 -15.86
C TYR A 1 -6.23 16.96 -15.22
N GLN A 2 -5.49 17.83 -15.91
CA GLN A 2 -4.22 18.36 -15.38
C GLN A 2 -4.36 18.94 -13.96
N THR A 3 -5.37 19.78 -13.71
CA THR A 3 -5.60 20.37 -12.39
C THR A 3 -5.86 19.32 -11.30
N ILE A 4 -6.57 18.25 -11.65
CA ILE A 4 -6.83 17.11 -10.75
C ILE A 4 -5.52 16.33 -10.50
N GLN A 5 -4.75 16.09 -11.54
CA GLN A 5 -3.45 15.42 -11.44
C GLN A 5 -2.50 16.20 -10.54
N ASP A 6 -2.33 17.51 -10.77
CA ASP A 6 -1.46 18.38 -9.94
C ASP A 6 -1.90 18.41 -8.46
N PHE A 7 -3.21 18.36 -8.21
CA PHE A 7 -3.74 18.25 -6.85
C PHE A 7 -3.39 16.91 -6.20
N LEU A 8 -3.59 15.83 -6.93
CA LEU A 8 -3.34 14.48 -6.41
C LEU A 8 -1.86 14.18 -6.24
N GLU A 9 -1.00 14.63 -7.14
CA GLU A 9 0.45 14.50 -6.99
C GLU A 9 0.91 15.11 -5.67
N ARG A 10 0.53 16.37 -5.39
CA ARG A 10 0.83 17.02 -4.11
C ARG A 10 0.23 16.28 -2.92
N PHE A 11 -0.98 15.73 -3.06
CA PHE A 11 -1.62 14.95 -2.01
C PHE A 11 -0.86 13.64 -1.74
N MET A 12 -0.33 13.00 -2.80
CA MET A 12 0.39 11.72 -2.72
C MET A 12 1.82 11.85 -2.19
N GLU A 13 2.44 13.04 -2.17
CA GLU A 13 3.79 13.28 -1.62
C GLU A 13 3.95 12.80 -0.16
N GLN A 14 2.86 12.67 0.59
CA GLN A 14 2.87 12.10 1.94
C GLN A 14 3.14 10.59 1.98
N TYR A 15 3.03 9.90 0.84
CA TYR A 15 3.25 8.46 0.74
C TYR A 15 4.59 8.15 0.08
N LYS A 16 5.29 7.12 0.56
CA LYS A 16 6.54 6.65 -0.06
C LYS A 16 6.28 5.83 -1.33
N ILE A 17 5.17 5.09 -1.34
CA ILE A 17 4.73 4.27 -2.46
C ILE A 17 3.26 4.61 -2.72
N TYR A 18 2.94 4.97 -3.94
CA TYR A 18 1.56 5.30 -4.31
C TYR A 18 1.29 5.00 -5.78
N THR A 19 0.03 4.76 -6.10
CA THR A 19 -0.45 4.70 -7.48
C THR A 19 -0.35 6.10 -8.10
N VAL A 20 0.37 6.21 -9.21
CA VAL A 20 0.56 7.49 -9.92
C VAL A 20 -0.77 7.91 -10.53
N PRO A 21 -1.34 9.08 -10.16
CA PRO A 21 -2.63 9.54 -10.66
C PRO A 21 -2.47 10.26 -12.02
N ASP A 22 -1.92 9.56 -13.01
CA ASP A 22 -1.72 10.10 -14.35
C ASP A 22 -3.05 10.24 -15.14
N GLU A 23 -3.00 10.91 -16.28
CA GLU A 23 -4.20 11.13 -17.10
C GLU A 23 -4.86 9.80 -17.57
N PRO A 24 -4.13 8.77 -18.01
CA PRO A 24 -4.72 7.45 -18.29
C PRO A 24 -5.48 6.85 -17.13
N TYR A 25 -4.92 6.94 -15.90
CA TYR A 25 -5.58 6.48 -14.69
C TYR A 25 -6.87 7.26 -14.42
N LEU A 26 -6.84 8.58 -14.48
CA LEU A 26 -8.02 9.42 -14.25
C LEU A 26 -9.11 9.19 -15.31
N ARG A 27 -8.75 8.97 -16.56
CA ARG A 27 -9.69 8.63 -17.64
C ARG A 27 -10.33 7.26 -17.43
N ARG A 28 -9.58 6.29 -16.91
CA ARG A 28 -10.13 4.98 -16.54
C ARG A 28 -11.15 5.13 -15.43
N LEU A 29 -10.79 5.82 -14.35
CA LEU A 29 -11.65 6.06 -13.19
C LEU A 29 -12.95 6.78 -13.57
N GLU A 30 -12.88 7.77 -14.45
CA GLU A 30 -14.05 8.46 -14.96
C GLU A 30 -14.98 7.52 -15.77
N LYS A 31 -14.40 6.70 -16.66
CA LYS A 31 -15.18 5.72 -17.43
C LYS A 31 -15.84 4.66 -16.52
N GLU A 32 -15.15 4.21 -15.50
CA GLU A 32 -15.70 3.29 -14.51
C GLU A 32 -16.87 3.93 -13.75
N SER A 33 -16.75 5.19 -13.35
CA SER A 33 -17.83 5.94 -12.73
C SER A 33 -19.02 6.11 -13.68
N GLN A 34 -18.76 6.46 -14.93
CA GLN A 34 -19.80 6.62 -15.97
C GLN A 34 -20.55 5.30 -16.25
N SER A 35 -19.88 4.15 -16.15
CA SER A 35 -20.55 2.84 -16.32
C SER A 35 -21.61 2.57 -15.24
N GLY A 36 -21.55 3.25 -14.09
CA GLY A 36 -22.54 3.26 -13.02
C GLY A 36 -23.30 4.57 -12.94
N ASP A 37 -23.55 5.23 -14.10
CA ASP A 37 -24.30 6.50 -14.21
C ASP A 37 -23.71 7.65 -13.36
N GLY A 38 -22.45 7.51 -12.94
CA GLY A 38 -21.76 8.48 -12.08
C GLY A 38 -20.75 9.34 -12.81
N SER A 39 -19.86 9.97 -12.06
CA SER A 39 -18.89 10.93 -12.58
C SER A 39 -17.66 11.05 -11.67
N LEU A 40 -16.55 11.50 -12.25
CA LEU A 40 -15.40 12.04 -11.53
C LEU A 40 -15.66 13.53 -11.26
N LEU A 41 -15.66 13.94 -10.01
CA LEU A 41 -16.04 15.28 -9.57
C LEU A 41 -14.89 15.97 -8.84
N ALA A 42 -14.76 17.28 -9.08
CA ALA A 42 -13.81 18.15 -8.39
C ALA A 42 -14.60 19.08 -7.44
N TYR A 43 -14.13 19.15 -6.20
CA TYR A 43 -14.69 20.03 -5.19
C TYR A 43 -13.83 21.29 -5.05
N TYR A 44 -14.44 22.43 -5.25
CA TYR A 44 -13.79 23.73 -5.14
C TYR A 44 -14.37 24.54 -3.97
N GLU A 45 -13.52 25.29 -3.30
CA GLU A 45 -13.86 26.31 -2.32
C GLU A 45 -13.03 27.57 -2.62
N ASP A 46 -13.66 28.73 -2.73
CA ASP A 46 -13.00 29.99 -3.11
C ASP A 46 -12.08 29.86 -4.34
N ASP A 47 -12.58 29.20 -5.40
CA ASP A 47 -11.85 28.90 -6.64
C ASP A 47 -10.61 27.99 -6.49
N LEU A 48 -10.36 27.46 -5.29
CA LEU A 48 -9.29 26.50 -5.04
C LEU A 48 -9.82 25.08 -5.04
N LEU A 49 -9.12 24.18 -5.73
CA LEU A 49 -9.44 22.75 -5.72
C LEU A 49 -9.08 22.16 -4.33
N GLN A 50 -10.11 21.75 -3.59
CA GLN A 50 -10.00 21.21 -2.24
C GLN A 50 -10.15 19.71 -2.18
N GLY A 51 -10.69 19.10 -3.22
CA GLY A 51 -10.86 17.68 -3.25
C GLY A 51 -11.42 17.14 -4.56
N VAL A 52 -11.29 15.84 -4.71
CA VAL A 52 -11.76 15.09 -5.88
C VAL A 52 -12.42 13.81 -5.40
N PHE A 53 -13.52 13.41 -6.03
CA PHE A 53 -14.14 12.12 -5.74
C PHE A 53 -14.80 11.52 -6.99
N ALA A 54 -14.86 10.20 -7.02
CA ALA A 54 -15.57 9.45 -8.04
C ALA A 54 -16.84 8.86 -7.43
N GLU A 55 -17.97 9.14 -8.05
CA GLU A 55 -19.27 8.60 -7.64
C GLU A 55 -19.85 7.66 -8.69
N SER A 56 -20.64 6.69 -8.24
CA SER A 56 -21.47 5.85 -9.08
C SER A 56 -22.78 5.54 -8.36
N PHE A 57 -23.80 5.12 -9.10
CA PHE A 57 -25.14 4.88 -8.58
C PHE A 57 -25.54 3.45 -8.83
N GLU A 58 -26.24 2.86 -7.85
CA GLU A 58 -26.84 1.55 -7.97
C GLU A 58 -28.21 1.63 -7.26
N GLU A 59 -29.30 1.60 -8.04
CA GLU A 59 -30.64 1.84 -7.56
C GLU A 59 -30.78 3.16 -6.77
N ASP A 60 -31.10 3.09 -5.47
CA ASP A 60 -31.20 4.25 -4.58
C ASP A 60 -29.94 4.50 -3.73
N GLU A 61 -28.86 3.79 -4.01
CA GLU A 61 -27.60 3.89 -3.28
C GLU A 61 -26.56 4.69 -4.08
N VAL A 62 -25.66 5.34 -3.36
CA VAL A 62 -24.54 6.12 -3.92
C VAL A 62 -23.23 5.51 -3.43
N TYR A 63 -22.36 5.20 -4.34
CA TYR A 63 -21.04 4.67 -4.06
C TYR A 63 -19.98 5.74 -4.37
N ILE A 64 -19.33 6.24 -3.34
CA ILE A 64 -18.15 7.09 -3.46
C ILE A 64 -16.94 6.16 -3.44
N ARG A 65 -16.47 5.78 -4.61
CA ARG A 65 -15.43 4.75 -4.76
C ARG A 65 -14.04 5.28 -4.49
N TRP A 66 -13.85 6.58 -4.63
CA TRP A 66 -12.56 7.21 -4.57
C TRP A 66 -12.74 8.66 -4.15
N ALA A 67 -12.12 9.07 -3.06
CA ALA A 67 -12.34 10.42 -2.52
C ALA A 67 -11.11 10.94 -1.76
N TYR A 68 -10.58 12.07 -2.21
CA TYR A 68 -9.44 12.77 -1.60
C TYR A 68 -9.76 14.22 -1.37
N SER A 69 -9.46 14.71 -0.17
CA SER A 69 -9.71 16.10 0.19
C SER A 69 -8.66 16.59 1.16
N LEU A 70 -8.29 17.88 1.02
CA LEU A 70 -7.54 18.60 2.03
C LEU A 70 -8.40 18.87 3.27
N GLU A 71 -9.72 18.99 3.07
CA GLU A 71 -10.73 19.25 4.10
C GLU A 71 -11.79 18.12 4.12
N PRO A 72 -11.45 16.93 4.67
CA PRO A 72 -12.30 15.74 4.62
C PRO A 72 -13.71 15.95 5.19
N GLU A 73 -13.84 16.71 6.30
CA GLU A 73 -15.14 16.99 6.93
C GLU A 73 -16.05 17.83 6.05
N HIS A 74 -15.49 18.85 5.41
CA HIS A 74 -16.24 19.69 4.48
C HIS A 74 -16.70 18.88 3.27
N MET A 75 -15.82 18.07 2.69
CA MET A 75 -16.16 17.22 1.56
C MET A 75 -17.27 16.22 1.89
N ILE A 76 -17.22 15.57 3.04
CA ILE A 76 -18.29 14.67 3.49
C ILE A 76 -19.63 15.39 3.58
N ASN A 77 -19.64 16.62 4.12
CA ASN A 77 -20.86 17.42 4.21
C ASN A 77 -21.40 17.77 2.82
N GLN A 78 -20.55 18.10 1.86
CA GLN A 78 -20.95 18.34 0.47
C GLN A 78 -21.51 17.08 -0.19
N ILE A 79 -20.87 15.92 -0.01
CA ILE A 79 -21.37 14.63 -0.50
C ILE A 79 -22.76 14.33 0.10
N LYS A 80 -22.96 14.52 1.41
CA LYS A 80 -24.24 14.33 2.09
C LYS A 80 -25.32 15.28 1.58
N GLN A 81 -25.00 16.55 1.35
CA GLN A 81 -25.93 17.53 0.81
C GLN A 81 -26.35 17.20 -0.61
N ARG A 82 -25.38 16.83 -1.46
CA ARG A 82 -25.60 16.41 -2.85
C ARG A 82 -26.52 15.19 -2.95
N HIS A 83 -26.37 14.24 -2.06
CA HIS A 83 -27.11 12.97 -2.08
C HIS A 83 -28.11 12.85 -0.92
N LYS A 84 -28.75 13.97 -0.56
CA LYS A 84 -29.73 14.00 0.54
C LYS A 84 -30.84 12.96 0.37
N GLY A 85 -30.99 12.11 1.38
CA GLY A 85 -32.03 11.06 1.42
C GLY A 85 -31.60 9.74 0.76
N LYS A 86 -30.40 9.67 0.19
CA LYS A 86 -29.84 8.41 -0.33
C LYS A 86 -28.91 7.76 0.70
N LYS A 87 -28.72 6.47 0.57
CA LYS A 87 -27.71 5.72 1.31
C LYS A 87 -26.36 5.88 0.60
N ILE A 88 -25.36 6.28 1.34
CA ILE A 88 -24.03 6.59 0.79
C ILE A 88 -23.02 5.61 1.34
N TYR A 89 -22.28 4.96 0.43
CA TYR A 89 -21.13 4.13 0.75
C TYR A 89 -19.87 4.86 0.31
N ILE A 90 -18.89 4.96 1.20
CA ILE A 90 -17.56 5.49 0.87
C ILE A 90 -16.58 4.35 1.03
N THR A 91 -15.93 3.97 -0.05
CA THR A 91 -15.12 2.75 -0.10
C THR A 91 -13.63 3.03 -0.04
N GLU A 92 -13.18 4.20 -0.47
CA GLU A 92 -11.76 4.52 -0.57
C GLU A 92 -11.51 6.02 -0.45
N GLY A 93 -10.32 6.38 0.03
CA GLY A 93 -9.85 7.76 0.13
C GLY A 93 -9.37 8.15 1.51
N ASN A 94 -9.10 9.43 1.69
CA ASN A 94 -8.62 9.97 2.96
C ASN A 94 -9.72 10.52 3.87
N LEU A 95 -10.99 10.40 3.50
CA LEU A 95 -12.11 10.98 4.23
C LEU A 95 -12.28 10.41 5.65
N PHE A 96 -11.65 9.28 5.93
CA PHE A 96 -11.72 8.60 7.24
C PHE A 96 -10.50 8.84 8.15
N LYS A 97 -9.57 9.69 7.74
CA LYS A 97 -8.44 10.09 8.58
C LYS A 97 -8.87 11.17 9.58
N GLY A 98 -9.26 10.76 10.79
CA GLY A 98 -9.61 11.65 11.88
C GLY A 98 -10.75 11.14 12.76
N ASN A 99 -10.78 11.55 14.03
CA ASN A 99 -11.75 11.10 15.03
C ASN A 99 -13.18 11.67 14.87
N SER A 100 -13.39 12.62 13.98
CA SER A 100 -14.63 13.39 13.83
C SER A 100 -15.70 12.70 12.97
N ILE A 101 -15.30 11.77 12.12
CA ILE A 101 -16.18 11.14 11.14
C ILE A 101 -17.06 10.04 11.74
N GLY A 102 -16.63 9.47 12.87
CA GLY A 102 -17.26 8.28 13.45
C GLY A 102 -18.69 8.44 13.95
N LYS A 103 -19.17 9.66 14.18
CA LYS A 103 -20.53 9.89 14.74
C LYS A 103 -21.64 9.81 13.71
N ASP A 104 -21.32 9.98 12.43
CA ASP A 104 -22.28 10.07 11.34
C ASP A 104 -22.40 8.81 10.50
N PHE A 105 -21.53 7.84 10.72
CA PHE A 105 -21.58 6.55 10.01
C PHE A 105 -22.29 5.51 10.86
N ILE A 106 -23.29 4.86 10.27
CA ILE A 106 -24.08 3.82 10.91
C ILE A 106 -23.26 2.52 11.04
N GLN A 107 -22.31 2.30 10.11
CA GLN A 107 -21.49 1.09 10.09
C GLN A 107 -20.17 1.31 9.33
N SER A 108 -19.07 0.78 9.86
CA SER A 108 -17.81 0.68 9.14
C SER A 108 -17.33 -0.77 9.10
N LYS A 109 -16.76 -1.19 7.98
CA LYS A 109 -16.19 -2.52 7.80
C LYS A 109 -14.83 -2.40 7.12
N LYS A 110 -13.81 -3.05 7.70
CA LYS A 110 -12.54 -3.25 7.00
C LYS A 110 -12.69 -4.42 6.04
N VAL A 111 -12.38 -4.22 4.79
CA VAL A 111 -12.33 -5.27 3.77
C VAL A 111 -10.96 -5.23 3.08
N PRO A 112 -10.34 -6.40 2.82
CA PRO A 112 -9.15 -6.45 1.95
C PRO A 112 -9.57 -6.00 0.55
N LYS A 113 -8.91 -4.98 0.02
CA LYS A 113 -9.20 -4.47 -1.33
C LYS A 113 -8.13 -4.81 -2.34
N ILE A 114 -6.88 -4.87 -1.89
CA ILE A 114 -5.72 -4.95 -2.76
C ILE A 114 -4.83 -6.08 -2.26
N MET A 115 -4.35 -6.88 -3.19
CA MET A 115 -3.26 -7.81 -2.97
C MET A 115 -1.97 -7.19 -3.50
N ALA A 116 -0.97 -7.08 -2.63
CA ALA A 116 0.35 -6.63 -3.01
C ALA A 116 1.34 -7.78 -2.88
N ARG A 117 2.34 -7.82 -3.76
CA ARG A 117 3.42 -8.79 -3.74
C ARG A 117 4.73 -8.18 -4.18
N ILE A 118 5.80 -8.51 -3.50
CA ILE A 118 7.15 -8.16 -3.92
C ILE A 118 7.52 -9.02 -5.14
N THR A 119 7.82 -8.39 -6.25
CA THR A 119 8.25 -9.06 -7.50
C THR A 119 9.74 -8.92 -7.77
N ASN A 120 10.43 -8.02 -7.05
CA ASN A 120 11.88 -7.84 -7.11
C ASN A 120 12.40 -7.46 -5.72
N LEU A 121 12.81 -8.47 -4.95
CA LEU A 121 13.27 -8.27 -3.57
C LEU A 121 14.51 -7.39 -3.48
N THR A 122 15.45 -7.52 -4.41
CA THR A 122 16.67 -6.70 -4.42
C THR A 122 16.39 -5.21 -4.54
N ALA A 123 15.42 -4.83 -5.40
CA ALA A 123 15.03 -3.42 -5.57
C ALA A 123 14.43 -2.80 -4.30
N TRP A 124 13.86 -3.59 -3.41
CA TRP A 124 13.32 -3.11 -2.14
C TRP A 124 14.38 -2.56 -1.19
N GLY A 125 15.63 -2.98 -1.34
CA GLY A 125 16.73 -2.40 -0.58
C GLY A 125 16.88 -0.87 -0.76
N GLU A 126 16.50 -0.33 -1.92
CA GLU A 126 16.54 1.11 -2.20
C GLU A 126 15.42 1.89 -1.50
N ILE A 127 14.33 1.22 -1.12
CA ILE A 127 13.12 1.83 -0.54
C ILE A 127 13.13 1.72 0.99
N LEU A 128 13.60 0.59 1.50
CA LEU A 128 13.59 0.28 2.94
C LEU A 128 14.67 1.06 3.69
N GLN A 129 14.44 1.24 4.97
CA GLN A 129 15.40 1.82 5.91
C GLN A 129 15.55 0.90 7.12
N GLY A 130 16.70 0.93 7.76
CA GLY A 130 16.94 0.23 9.00
C GLY A 130 16.95 1.16 10.20
N LYS A 131 16.53 0.64 11.36
CA LYS A 131 16.62 1.35 12.64
C LYS A 131 18.07 1.36 13.16
N ASN A 132 18.75 0.24 12.98
CA ASN A 132 20.13 0.00 13.39
C ASN A 132 20.94 -0.61 12.25
N ASP A 133 22.26 -0.66 12.37
CA ASP A 133 23.09 -1.42 11.47
C ASP A 133 22.93 -2.92 11.76
N PHE A 134 22.78 -3.71 10.70
CA PHE A 134 22.66 -5.16 10.78
C PHE A 134 23.20 -5.85 9.53
N THR A 135 23.46 -7.13 9.64
CA THR A 135 23.69 -8.03 8.51
C THR A 135 23.14 -9.40 8.87
N PHE A 136 22.29 -9.94 8.02
CA PHE A 136 21.77 -11.31 8.14
C PHE A 136 21.52 -11.91 6.76
N ARG A 137 21.42 -13.25 6.71
CA ARG A 137 21.09 -14.01 5.50
C ARG A 137 19.86 -14.86 5.77
N ILE A 138 18.93 -14.85 4.84
CA ILE A 138 17.70 -15.66 4.92
C ILE A 138 17.45 -16.39 3.61
N LEU A 139 16.86 -17.58 3.72
CA LEU A 139 16.34 -18.32 2.58
C LEU A 139 14.92 -17.82 2.28
N VAL A 140 14.75 -17.18 1.13
CA VAL A 140 13.43 -16.71 0.69
C VAL A 140 12.78 -17.74 -0.22
N LYS A 141 11.52 -18.03 0.03
CA LYS A 141 10.67 -18.95 -0.76
C LYS A 141 9.59 -18.15 -1.50
N ASP A 142 9.54 -18.34 -2.80
CA ASP A 142 8.49 -17.81 -3.67
C ASP A 142 7.94 -18.94 -4.55
N PRO A 143 6.66 -19.34 -4.37
CA PRO A 143 6.08 -20.42 -5.16
C PRO A 143 5.81 -20.06 -6.62
N TYR A 144 5.82 -18.76 -6.97
CA TYR A 144 5.42 -18.26 -8.28
C TYR A 144 6.58 -17.70 -9.09
N ILE A 145 7.48 -16.92 -8.45
CA ILE A 145 8.59 -16.27 -9.14
C ILE A 145 9.89 -16.96 -8.76
N LYS A 146 10.39 -17.81 -9.65
CA LYS A 146 11.59 -18.64 -9.39
C LYS A 146 12.82 -17.81 -9.04
N ASP A 147 12.96 -16.64 -9.65
CA ASP A 147 14.11 -15.75 -9.43
C ASP A 147 14.09 -15.09 -8.03
N GLN A 148 12.98 -15.19 -7.30
CA GLN A 148 12.87 -14.75 -5.91
C GLN A 148 13.22 -15.86 -4.91
N ASN A 149 13.42 -17.12 -5.36
CA ASN A 149 13.85 -18.19 -4.49
C ASN A 149 15.36 -18.18 -4.33
N GLY A 150 15.84 -18.25 -3.12
CA GLY A 150 17.27 -18.36 -2.82
C GLY A 150 17.65 -17.63 -1.55
N VAL A 151 18.93 -17.68 -1.24
CA VAL A 151 19.48 -16.97 -0.10
C VAL A 151 19.71 -15.52 -0.47
N PHE A 152 19.20 -14.62 0.37
CA PHE A 152 19.41 -13.19 0.25
C PHE A 152 20.14 -12.67 1.49
N GLN A 153 21.15 -11.84 1.25
CA GLN A 153 21.83 -11.08 2.29
C GLN A 153 21.18 -9.73 2.41
N PHE A 154 20.76 -9.41 3.61
CA PHE A 154 20.28 -8.10 4.03
C PHE A 154 21.39 -7.41 4.80
N GLN A 155 21.73 -6.22 4.41
CA GLN A 155 22.70 -5.40 5.12
C GLN A 155 22.16 -3.99 5.29
N CYS A 156 22.21 -3.48 6.50
CA CYS A 156 21.94 -2.09 6.81
C CYS A 156 23.21 -1.41 7.31
N LEU A 157 23.56 -0.30 6.69
CA LEU A 157 24.64 0.59 7.12
C LEU A 157 24.16 2.03 7.06
N ASN A 158 24.27 2.75 8.18
CA ASN A 158 23.82 4.14 8.26
C ASN A 158 22.36 4.30 7.81
N HIS A 159 21.47 3.45 8.29
CA HIS A 159 20.04 3.39 7.97
C HIS A 159 19.69 3.00 6.52
N LYS A 160 20.67 2.77 5.65
CA LYS A 160 20.44 2.33 4.27
C LYS A 160 20.51 0.83 4.19
N ILE A 161 19.48 0.23 3.62
CA ILE A 161 19.42 -1.22 3.40
C ILE A 161 19.88 -1.53 1.99
N SER A 162 20.66 -2.59 1.87
CA SER A 162 20.93 -3.27 0.61
C SER A 162 20.49 -4.73 0.73
N ILE A 163 19.84 -5.24 -0.30
CA ILE A 163 19.40 -6.64 -0.40
C ILE A 163 20.06 -7.22 -1.64
N GLN A 164 20.82 -8.27 -1.46
CA GLN A 164 21.54 -8.91 -2.56
C GLN A 164 21.33 -10.43 -2.49
N ARG A 165 21.22 -11.07 -3.64
CA ARG A 165 21.26 -12.52 -3.70
C ARG A 165 22.64 -13.00 -3.29
N ALA A 166 22.70 -13.91 -2.34
CA ALA A 166 23.95 -14.51 -1.92
C ALA A 166 24.26 -15.72 -2.81
N ASP A 167 25.49 -15.78 -3.31
CA ASP A 167 25.97 -17.00 -3.97
C ASP A 167 26.19 -18.07 -2.89
N ILE A 168 25.48 -19.19 -3.01
CA ILE A 168 25.76 -20.37 -2.21
C ILE A 168 26.84 -21.14 -2.96
N PRO A 169 28.00 -21.46 -2.35
CA PRO A 169 28.98 -22.32 -2.98
C PRO A 169 28.33 -23.66 -3.35
N GLN A 170 28.39 -24.05 -4.61
CA GLN A 170 27.75 -25.27 -5.13
C GLN A 170 28.42 -26.58 -4.64
N ASP A 171 29.47 -26.47 -3.83
CA ASP A 171 30.37 -27.60 -3.57
C ASP A 171 30.21 -28.27 -2.20
N GLU A 172 29.15 -27.94 -1.47
CA GLU A 172 28.83 -28.65 -0.24
C GLU A 172 27.54 -29.47 -0.43
N THR A 173 27.72 -30.81 -0.53
CA THR A 173 26.69 -31.80 -0.17
C THR A 173 26.34 -31.56 1.29
N LEU A 174 25.42 -30.61 1.51
CA LEU A 174 25.04 -30.14 2.83
C LEU A 174 24.36 -31.26 3.60
N ASP A 175 25.07 -31.77 4.58
CA ASP A 175 24.49 -32.62 5.64
C ASP A 175 23.54 -31.72 6.47
N ILE A 176 22.24 -32.02 6.38
CA ILE A 176 21.10 -31.17 6.83
C ILE A 176 21.05 -30.96 8.37
N HIS A 177 22.09 -31.31 9.11
CA HIS A 177 22.02 -31.39 10.58
C HIS A 177 22.88 -30.42 11.38
N THR A 178 23.55 -29.45 10.76
CA THR A 178 24.31 -28.43 11.52
C THR A 178 23.92 -27.01 11.07
N THR A 179 23.36 -26.23 11.95
CA THR A 179 22.93 -24.83 11.76
C THR A 179 24.04 -23.90 11.25
N ASP A 180 25.30 -24.24 11.46
CA ASP A 180 26.47 -23.46 11.03
C ASP A 180 26.89 -23.68 9.57
N ALA A 181 26.36 -24.75 8.91
CA ALA A 181 26.73 -25.12 7.55
C ALA A 181 25.76 -24.60 6.47
N GLN A 182 24.56 -24.12 6.86
CA GLN A 182 23.52 -23.74 5.89
C GLN A 182 23.76 -22.40 5.21
N GLY A 183 24.61 -21.53 5.76
CA GLY A 183 24.92 -20.22 5.17
C GLY A 183 23.79 -19.20 5.23
N TRP A 184 22.69 -19.49 5.90
CA TRP A 184 21.56 -18.59 6.21
C TRP A 184 21.01 -18.88 7.61
N GLU A 185 20.37 -17.86 8.19
CA GLU A 185 19.91 -17.90 9.59
C GLU A 185 18.49 -18.46 9.73
N ASP A 186 17.64 -18.24 8.71
CA ASP A 186 16.23 -18.59 8.76
C ASP A 186 15.61 -18.73 7.37
N GLU A 187 14.39 -19.27 7.30
CA GLU A 187 13.58 -19.40 6.09
C GLU A 187 12.29 -18.57 6.22
N ILE A 188 11.95 -17.80 5.18
CA ILE A 188 10.76 -16.97 5.15
C ILE A 188 10.12 -16.97 3.75
N SER A 189 8.81 -16.87 3.68
CA SER A 189 8.11 -16.70 2.42
C SER A 189 8.17 -15.25 1.93
N ILE A 190 8.09 -15.05 0.62
CA ILE A 190 7.98 -13.70 0.04
C ILE A 190 6.70 -13.00 0.49
N ASP A 191 5.64 -13.75 0.81
CA ASP A 191 4.37 -13.20 1.29
C ASP A 191 4.51 -12.62 2.71
N GLU A 192 5.25 -13.29 3.58
CA GLU A 192 5.57 -12.79 4.92
C GLU A 192 6.47 -11.53 4.85
N LEU A 193 7.50 -11.55 4.00
CA LEU A 193 8.30 -10.34 3.75
C LEU A 193 7.44 -9.19 3.21
N THR A 194 6.48 -9.49 2.32
CA THR A 194 5.56 -8.48 1.81
C THR A 194 4.74 -7.88 2.95
N GLN A 195 4.20 -8.68 3.86
CA GLN A 195 3.45 -8.18 5.01
C GLN A 195 4.30 -7.28 5.91
N VAL A 196 5.55 -7.67 6.17
CA VAL A 196 6.50 -6.87 6.98
C VAL A 196 6.83 -5.55 6.29
N PHE A 197 7.16 -5.58 5.00
CA PHE A 197 7.57 -4.37 4.27
C PHE A 197 6.43 -3.38 4.07
N PHE A 198 5.19 -3.88 4.00
CA PHE A 198 3.99 -3.06 3.87
C PHE A 198 3.34 -2.71 5.22
N ASP A 199 3.89 -3.17 6.33
CA ASP A 199 3.30 -3.02 7.68
C ASP A 199 1.85 -3.53 7.76
N TYR A 200 1.58 -4.66 7.12
CA TYR A 200 0.26 -5.25 7.05
C TYR A 200 0.21 -6.56 7.85
N ASP A 201 -0.46 -6.54 9.00
CA ASP A 201 -0.64 -7.69 9.91
C ASP A 201 0.66 -8.43 10.27
N ALA A 202 1.78 -7.69 10.30
CA ALA A 202 3.13 -8.23 10.47
C ALA A 202 3.44 -8.69 11.90
N GLY A 203 2.54 -8.46 12.86
CA GLY A 203 2.84 -8.64 14.28
C GLY A 203 3.25 -10.05 14.69
N GLN A 204 2.69 -11.10 14.07
CA GLN A 204 3.08 -12.48 14.37
C GLN A 204 4.41 -12.84 13.68
N ILE A 205 4.58 -12.42 12.44
CA ILE A 205 5.81 -12.64 11.66
C ILE A 205 7.02 -12.03 12.38
N LEU A 206 6.88 -10.80 12.88
CA LEU A 206 7.94 -10.12 13.64
C LEU A 206 8.26 -10.75 14.99
N LYS A 207 7.38 -11.60 15.54
CA LYS A 207 7.69 -12.41 16.72
C LYS A 207 8.49 -13.65 16.39
N GLU A 208 8.20 -14.26 15.25
CA GLU A 208 8.87 -15.46 14.75
C GLU A 208 10.24 -15.14 14.14
N HIS A 209 10.34 -14.00 13.45
CA HIS A 209 11.53 -13.52 12.75
C HIS A 209 12.02 -12.19 13.35
N GLU A 210 12.58 -12.26 14.58
CA GLU A 210 12.93 -11.06 15.36
C GLU A 210 13.94 -10.14 14.67
N TYR A 211 14.82 -10.66 13.83
CA TYR A 211 15.81 -9.90 13.06
C TYR A 211 15.17 -8.90 12.07
N LEU A 212 13.90 -9.10 11.66
CA LEU A 212 13.18 -8.17 10.81
C LEU A 212 12.67 -6.92 11.54
N LYS A 213 12.71 -6.89 12.88
CA LYS A 213 12.23 -5.74 13.68
C LYS A 213 13.04 -4.46 13.45
N ASP A 214 14.27 -4.61 12.98
CA ASP A 214 15.14 -3.47 12.65
C ASP A 214 14.88 -2.88 11.26
N ILE A 215 14.08 -3.54 10.43
CA ILE A 215 13.62 -2.99 9.16
C ILE A 215 12.46 -2.03 9.44
N VAL A 216 12.58 -0.81 8.93
CA VAL A 216 11.48 0.16 8.93
C VAL A 216 10.60 -0.12 7.72
N PRO A 217 9.32 -0.40 7.92
CA PRO A 217 8.40 -0.62 6.81
C PRO A 217 8.40 0.53 5.79
N ALA A 218 8.07 0.24 4.55
CA ALA A 218 8.05 1.23 3.46
C ALA A 218 6.88 2.22 3.56
N GLY A 219 6.08 2.17 4.63
CA GLY A 219 4.94 3.08 4.82
C GLY A 219 5.31 4.54 5.02
N PRO A 220 4.33 5.44 4.86
CA PRO A 220 2.97 5.12 4.43
C PRO A 220 2.89 4.74 2.95
N ILE A 221 2.06 3.74 2.67
CA ILE A 221 1.82 3.22 1.32
C ILE A 221 0.38 3.51 0.93
N TYR A 222 0.19 3.91 -0.31
CA TYR A 222 -1.12 4.07 -0.90
C TYR A 222 -1.18 3.41 -2.28
N ILE A 223 -1.95 2.34 -2.42
CA ILE A 223 -2.21 1.67 -3.68
C ILE A 223 -3.71 1.69 -3.91
N SER A 224 -4.13 2.35 -4.97
CA SER A 224 -5.52 2.46 -5.40
C SER A 224 -5.67 1.79 -6.75
N GLU A 225 -5.81 0.48 -6.74
CA GLU A 225 -6.22 -0.27 -7.92
C GLU A 225 -7.25 -1.30 -7.50
N GLU A 226 -8.46 -1.17 -8.01
CA GLU A 226 -9.44 -2.25 -7.97
C GLU A 226 -9.08 -3.22 -9.12
N VAL A 227 -8.79 -4.45 -8.77
CA VAL A 227 -8.63 -5.55 -9.73
C VAL A 227 -10.00 -6.17 -9.98
#